data_32e7ca1fb49d0f81f9cb656e7990e502
#
_entry.id   32e7ca1fb49d0f81f9cb656e7990e502
#
_cell.length_a   1.000
_cell.length_b   1.000
_cell.length_c   1.000
_cell.angle_alpha   90.00
_cell.angle_beta   90.00
_cell.angle_gamma   90.00
#
_symmetry.space_group_name_H-M   'P 1'
#
loop_
_entity.id
_entity.type
_entity.pdbx_description
1 polymer ?
#
loop_
_entity_poly.entity_id
_entity_poly.type
_entity_poly.pdbx_seq_one_letter_code
_entity_poly.pdbx_strand_id
1 'polypeptide(L)'
;MKKVIMLISVYIVGKLASAVTNFVNDIRKGNKSSFKPNSQFFKREDVLADKNILFLGSSITYGAASHGISFVEFLNIESHMNTTKEALSGTSLAGTEKNSYVQRIKKEKLSKNKFDLLICQLSTNDGRLNKYVGEIKKEYDHNAFDVETTIGAMEYIISYAKLTLDTPILFYTCIRKADPYYEFLVYNLYKLKEKRDIEILDVWGNQWANEQIKYDNTLFADDAHPTLKGYRYIYTPLFKEKIKNILSKEI
;
A
#
# COMPACT_ATOMS: atom_id res chain seq x y z
N MET A 1 9.27 -14.21 -50.03
CA MET A 1 9.16 -14.54 -48.58
C MET A 1 10.14 -13.76 -47.71
N LYS A 2 11.47 -13.81 -47.88
CA LYS A 2 12.45 -13.12 -47.00
C LYS A 2 12.21 -11.60 -46.83
N LYS A 3 11.87 -10.86 -47.91
CA LYS A 3 11.57 -9.40 -47.83
C LYS A 3 10.30 -9.09 -47.01
N VAL A 4 9.27 -9.92 -47.09
CA VAL A 4 8.01 -9.75 -46.34
C VAL A 4 8.24 -10.01 -44.82
N ILE A 5 9.01 -11.05 -44.52
CA ILE A 5 9.39 -11.37 -43.13
C ILE A 5 10.21 -10.23 -42.50
N MET A 6 11.15 -9.68 -43.27
CA MET A 6 11.97 -8.55 -42.83
C MET A 6 11.14 -7.27 -42.57
N LEU A 7 10.16 -6.96 -43.41
CA LEU A 7 9.26 -5.82 -43.24
C LEU A 7 8.35 -5.99 -42.03
N ILE A 8 7.83 -7.20 -41.81
CA ILE A 8 7.02 -7.52 -40.60
C ILE A 8 7.87 -7.40 -39.34
N SER A 9 9.11 -7.89 -39.36
CA SER A 9 10.03 -7.78 -38.21
C SER A 9 10.33 -6.32 -37.86
N VAL A 10 10.65 -5.48 -38.87
CA VAL A 10 10.91 -4.04 -38.67
C VAL A 10 9.68 -3.32 -38.13
N TYR A 11 8.48 -3.64 -38.64
CA TYR A 11 7.24 -3.07 -38.15
C TYR A 11 6.93 -3.45 -36.67
N ILE A 12 7.13 -4.73 -36.30
CA ILE A 12 6.93 -5.22 -34.92
C ILE A 12 7.93 -4.55 -33.97
N VAL A 13 9.22 -4.49 -34.35
CA VAL A 13 10.26 -3.82 -33.56
C VAL A 13 9.95 -2.33 -33.39
N GLY A 14 9.51 -1.65 -34.47
CA GLY A 14 9.10 -0.25 -34.41
C GLY A 14 7.91 -0.01 -33.47
N LYS A 15 6.88 -0.86 -33.51
CA LYS A 15 5.74 -0.78 -32.58
C LYS A 15 6.14 -1.04 -31.14
N LEU A 16 7.00 -2.04 -30.89
CA LEU A 16 7.52 -2.32 -29.54
C LEU A 16 8.35 -1.14 -29.00
N ALA A 17 9.24 -0.58 -29.82
CA ALA A 17 10.03 0.58 -29.44
C ALA A 17 9.15 1.80 -29.11
N SER A 18 8.11 2.06 -29.91
CA SER A 18 7.15 3.13 -29.68
C SER A 18 6.35 2.90 -28.39
N ALA A 19 5.90 1.67 -28.12
CA ALA A 19 5.18 1.33 -26.90
C ALA A 19 6.04 1.54 -25.64
N VAL A 20 7.30 1.11 -25.66
CA VAL A 20 8.25 1.32 -24.55
C VAL A 20 8.52 2.81 -24.35
N THR A 21 8.70 3.56 -25.42
CA THR A 21 8.92 5.02 -25.35
C THR A 21 7.72 5.74 -24.74
N ASN A 22 6.51 5.39 -25.15
CA ASN A 22 5.28 5.96 -24.57
C ASN A 22 5.15 5.62 -23.09
N PHE A 23 5.38 4.38 -22.72
CA PHE A 23 5.36 3.92 -21.31
C PHE A 23 6.35 4.70 -20.43
N VAL A 24 7.61 4.85 -20.87
CA VAL A 24 8.62 5.64 -20.13
C VAL A 24 8.20 7.11 -20.03
N ASN A 25 7.65 7.67 -21.10
CA ASN A 25 7.17 9.06 -21.11
C ASN A 25 5.99 9.26 -20.15
N ASP A 26 5.07 8.31 -20.05
CA ASP A 26 3.93 8.40 -19.13
C ASP A 26 4.39 8.34 -17.68
N ILE A 27 5.33 7.47 -17.32
CA ILE A 27 5.98 7.46 -16.00
C ILE A 27 6.63 8.82 -15.69
N ARG A 28 7.39 9.39 -16.65
CA ARG A 28 8.02 10.71 -16.45
C ARG A 28 7.00 11.84 -16.27
N LYS A 29 5.89 11.81 -17.01
CA LYS A 29 4.80 12.78 -16.86
C LYS A 29 4.13 12.65 -15.51
N GLY A 30 3.89 11.42 -15.03
CA GLY A 30 3.31 11.14 -13.72
C GLY A 30 4.22 11.51 -12.55
N ASN A 31 5.54 11.57 -12.77
CA ASN A 31 6.55 11.90 -11.76
C ASN A 31 7.10 13.34 -11.85
N LYS A 32 6.36 14.26 -12.48
CA LYS A 32 6.76 15.68 -12.50
C LYS A 32 6.82 16.26 -11.07
N SER A 33 7.75 17.18 -10.86
CA SER A 33 7.94 17.86 -9.56
C SER A 33 6.70 18.63 -9.09
N SER A 34 5.84 19.08 -10.03
CA SER A 34 4.55 19.71 -9.71
C SER A 34 3.57 18.83 -8.95
N PHE A 35 3.78 17.50 -8.96
CA PHE A 35 2.97 16.55 -8.21
C PHE A 35 3.56 16.19 -6.84
N LYS A 36 4.72 16.71 -6.46
CA LYS A 36 5.29 16.49 -5.13
C LYS A 36 4.41 17.10 -4.03
N PRO A 37 4.43 16.53 -2.81
CA PRO A 37 3.72 17.13 -1.67
C PRO A 37 4.19 18.56 -1.41
N ASN A 38 3.26 19.42 -0.99
CA ASN A 38 3.52 20.84 -0.77
C ASN A 38 2.74 21.33 0.46
N SER A 39 3.44 21.96 1.40
CA SER A 39 2.88 22.51 2.64
C SER A 39 1.83 23.62 2.42
N GLN A 40 1.80 24.25 1.25
CA GLN A 40 0.75 25.24 0.89
C GLN A 40 -0.66 24.63 0.90
N PHE A 41 -0.81 23.31 0.82
CA PHE A 41 -2.09 22.60 0.93
C PHE A 41 -2.51 22.31 2.39
N PHE A 42 -1.67 22.62 3.36
CA PHE A 42 -2.01 22.46 4.76
C PHE A 42 -3.09 23.45 5.19
N LYS A 43 -4.10 22.95 5.88
CA LYS A 43 -5.12 23.74 6.56
C LYS A 43 -4.90 23.65 8.07
N ARG A 44 -4.76 24.76 8.77
CA ARG A 44 -4.45 24.84 10.20
C ARG A 44 -5.46 24.07 11.09
N GLU A 45 -6.68 23.91 10.61
CA GLU A 45 -7.78 23.19 11.30
C GLU A 45 -7.88 21.71 10.86
N ASP A 46 -6.85 21.15 10.22
CA ASP A 46 -6.88 19.74 9.82
C ASP A 46 -6.81 18.85 11.06
N VAL A 47 -7.90 18.11 11.33
CA VAL A 47 -8.00 17.17 12.47
C VAL A 47 -6.94 16.06 12.46
N LEU A 48 -6.19 15.94 11.36
CA LEU A 48 -5.07 15.02 11.21
C LEU A 48 -3.73 15.61 11.71
N ALA A 49 -3.68 16.92 11.97
CA ALA A 49 -2.44 17.56 12.43
C ALA A 49 -1.98 16.94 13.75
N ASP A 50 -0.67 16.73 13.86
CA ASP A 50 0.03 16.19 15.03
C ASP A 50 -0.32 14.72 15.39
N LYS A 51 -1.18 14.05 14.62
CA LYS A 51 -1.46 12.62 14.81
C LYS A 51 -0.24 11.78 14.49
N ASN A 52 0.07 10.82 15.36
CA ASN A 52 1.21 9.90 15.23
C ASN A 52 0.77 8.64 14.51
N ILE A 53 1.17 8.46 13.26
CA ILE A 53 0.72 7.34 12.43
C ILE A 53 1.91 6.46 12.05
N LEU A 54 1.78 5.15 12.33
CA LEU A 54 2.73 4.13 11.89
C LEU A 54 2.25 3.52 10.57
N PHE A 55 3.12 3.54 9.55
CA PHE A 55 2.88 2.91 8.25
C PHE A 55 3.78 1.68 8.10
N LEU A 56 3.18 0.52 7.93
CA LEU A 56 3.86 -0.75 7.71
C LEU A 56 3.53 -1.27 6.31
N GLY A 57 4.55 -1.48 5.44
CA GLY A 57 4.27 -1.89 4.08
C GLY A 57 5.48 -2.26 3.24
N SER A 58 5.26 -2.37 1.93
CA SER A 58 6.31 -2.66 0.93
C SER A 58 6.48 -1.52 -0.08
N SER A 59 6.65 -1.84 -1.35
CA SER A 59 6.99 -0.89 -2.41
C SER A 59 5.96 0.23 -2.58
N ILE A 60 4.67 -0.04 -2.39
CA ILE A 60 3.62 0.97 -2.53
C ILE A 60 3.63 1.94 -1.35
N THR A 61 3.80 1.44 -0.12
CA THR A 61 4.00 2.32 1.05
C THR A 61 5.31 3.09 0.96
N TYR A 62 6.35 2.49 0.39
CA TYR A 62 7.66 3.13 0.21
C TYR A 62 7.62 4.25 -0.85
N GLY A 63 6.88 4.09 -1.94
CA GLY A 63 6.90 4.98 -3.11
C GLY A 63 7.95 4.58 -4.14
N ALA A 64 8.07 3.27 -4.45
CA ALA A 64 9.14 2.73 -5.28
C ALA A 64 9.19 3.33 -6.69
N ALA A 65 8.05 3.63 -7.31
CA ALA A 65 7.97 4.22 -8.64
C ALA A 65 7.90 5.77 -8.64
N SER A 66 8.08 6.42 -7.47
CA SER A 66 7.90 7.86 -7.26
C SER A 66 9.00 8.45 -6.37
N HIS A 67 10.23 7.98 -6.55
CA HIS A 67 11.42 8.48 -5.86
C HIS A 67 11.37 8.37 -4.33
N GLY A 68 10.72 7.34 -3.78
CA GLY A 68 10.55 7.17 -2.33
C GLY A 68 9.48 8.07 -1.71
N ILE A 69 8.70 8.77 -2.51
CA ILE A 69 7.59 9.63 -2.07
C ILE A 69 6.28 8.89 -2.31
N SER A 70 5.52 8.61 -1.25
CA SER A 70 4.21 7.95 -1.31
C SER A 70 3.15 8.82 -0.62
N PHE A 71 1.92 8.34 -0.50
CA PHE A 71 0.89 9.01 0.29
C PHE A 71 1.35 9.35 1.72
N VAL A 72 2.35 8.64 2.26
CA VAL A 72 2.90 8.92 3.59
C VAL A 72 3.52 10.31 3.65
N GLU A 73 4.36 10.69 2.68
CA GLU A 73 4.96 12.03 2.61
C GLU A 73 3.92 13.12 2.32
N PHE A 74 2.88 12.80 1.54
CA PHE A 74 1.77 13.73 1.33
C PHE A 74 1.02 14.01 2.63
N LEU A 75 0.70 12.97 3.40
CA LEU A 75 0.02 13.11 4.70
C LEU A 75 0.90 13.86 5.71
N ASN A 76 2.20 13.56 5.76
CA ASN A 76 3.13 14.26 6.62
C ASN A 76 3.19 15.77 6.30
N ILE A 77 3.39 16.13 5.01
CA ILE A 77 3.63 17.52 4.61
C ILE A 77 2.33 18.33 4.49
N GLU A 78 1.26 17.73 3.93
CA GLU A 78 0.03 18.44 3.60
C GLU A 78 -1.05 18.36 4.69
N SER A 79 -0.90 17.49 5.69
CA SER A 79 -1.78 17.40 6.85
C SER A 79 -1.03 17.53 8.18
N HIS A 80 0.29 17.78 8.15
CA HIS A 80 1.15 17.89 9.33
C HIS A 80 1.04 16.70 10.29
N MET A 81 0.84 15.50 9.74
CA MET A 81 0.86 14.27 10.54
C MET A 81 2.29 13.91 10.91
N ASN A 82 2.48 13.38 12.10
CA ASN A 82 3.74 12.74 12.50
C ASN A 82 3.76 11.31 11.95
N THR A 83 4.53 11.04 10.91
CA THR A 83 4.53 9.75 10.24
C THR A 83 5.78 8.94 10.54
N THR A 84 5.61 7.68 10.96
CA THR A 84 6.68 6.68 11.05
C THR A 84 6.49 5.69 9.90
N LYS A 85 7.44 5.66 8.96
CA LYS A 85 7.36 4.82 7.75
C LYS A 85 8.27 3.61 7.86
N GLU A 86 7.70 2.44 8.14
CA GLU A 86 8.34 1.13 8.09
C GLU A 86 7.96 0.40 6.79
N ALA A 87 8.56 0.84 5.68
CA ALA A 87 8.30 0.31 4.35
C ALA A 87 9.59 -0.10 3.64
N LEU A 88 9.57 -1.31 3.03
CA LEU A 88 10.69 -1.84 2.28
C LEU A 88 10.19 -2.58 1.04
N SER A 89 10.63 -2.17 -0.14
CA SER A 89 10.20 -2.74 -1.41
C SER A 89 10.52 -4.23 -1.52
N GLY A 90 9.60 -5.00 -2.12
CA GLY A 90 9.78 -6.42 -2.41
C GLY A 90 9.57 -7.36 -1.22
N THR A 91 9.24 -6.84 -0.03
CA THR A 91 9.06 -7.67 1.17
C THR A 91 7.64 -8.21 1.31
N SER A 92 7.53 -9.40 1.92
CA SER A 92 6.27 -10.06 2.25
C SER A 92 5.69 -9.57 3.58
N LEU A 93 4.40 -9.75 3.75
CA LEU A 93 3.72 -9.65 5.03
C LEU A 93 4.12 -10.83 5.92
N ALA A 94 3.99 -12.04 5.37
CA ALA A 94 4.33 -13.31 6.02
C ALA A 94 5.84 -13.59 6.05
N GLY A 95 6.27 -14.32 7.08
CA GLY A 95 7.60 -14.89 7.21
C GLY A 95 8.38 -14.43 8.44
N THR A 96 9.41 -15.22 8.75
CA THR A 96 10.38 -14.95 9.81
C THR A 96 11.63 -14.24 9.32
N GLU A 97 11.74 -13.97 8.03
CA GLU A 97 12.86 -13.22 7.45
C GLU A 97 12.91 -11.80 8.04
N LYS A 98 14.11 -11.32 8.33
CA LYS A 98 14.38 -10.02 8.98
C LYS A 98 13.58 -8.84 8.39
N ASN A 99 13.26 -8.90 7.12
CA ASN A 99 12.60 -7.82 6.38
C ASN A 99 11.08 -8.03 6.20
N SER A 100 10.50 -9.15 6.65
CA SER A 100 9.04 -9.34 6.63
C SER A 100 8.33 -8.29 7.48
N TYR A 101 7.05 -8.05 7.24
CA TYR A 101 6.28 -7.09 8.05
C TYR A 101 6.23 -7.55 9.50
N VAL A 102 6.04 -8.87 9.75
CA VAL A 102 6.05 -9.47 11.08
C VAL A 102 7.33 -9.15 11.85
N GLN A 103 8.50 -9.19 11.20
CA GLN A 103 9.75 -8.88 11.88
C GLN A 103 9.98 -7.38 12.04
N ARG A 104 9.50 -6.57 11.10
CA ARG A 104 9.68 -5.11 11.17
C ARG A 104 8.79 -4.44 12.21
N ILE A 105 7.58 -4.97 12.48
CA ILE A 105 6.73 -4.41 13.52
C ILE A 105 7.29 -4.64 14.92
N LYS A 106 8.12 -5.68 15.12
CA LYS A 106 8.78 -6.01 16.40
C LYS A 106 9.96 -5.10 16.76
N LYS A 107 10.34 -4.16 15.91
CA LYS A 107 11.47 -3.26 16.23
C LYS A 107 11.20 -2.50 17.52
N GLU A 108 12.11 -2.59 18.46
CA GLU A 108 12.02 -1.98 19.79
C GLU A 108 11.68 -0.49 19.75
N LYS A 109 12.22 0.24 18.77
CA LYS A 109 11.88 1.65 18.59
C LYS A 109 10.38 1.92 18.38
N LEU A 110 9.64 0.96 17.83
CA LEU A 110 8.19 1.13 17.58
C LEU A 110 7.41 0.93 18.88
N SER A 111 7.74 -0.07 19.70
CA SER A 111 7.04 -0.31 20.97
C SER A 111 7.29 0.77 22.04
N LYS A 112 8.30 1.61 21.86
CA LYS A 112 8.58 2.77 22.73
C LYS A 112 7.79 4.03 22.37
N ASN A 113 7.14 4.05 21.21
CA ASN A 113 6.34 5.17 20.73
C ASN A 113 4.85 4.90 20.89
N LYS A 114 4.07 5.95 21.12
CA LYS A 114 2.62 5.88 21.03
C LYS A 114 2.16 6.30 19.66
N PHE A 115 1.25 5.52 19.08
CA PHE A 115 0.65 5.81 17.78
C PHE A 115 -0.86 5.95 17.93
N ASP A 116 -1.46 6.88 17.20
CA ASP A 116 -2.91 7.03 17.12
C ASP A 116 -3.52 6.00 16.15
N LEU A 117 -2.74 5.49 15.19
CA LEU A 117 -3.19 4.49 14.22
C LEU A 117 -2.00 3.75 13.60
N LEU A 118 -2.11 2.43 13.45
CA LEU A 118 -1.26 1.62 12.58
C LEU A 118 -1.95 1.42 11.22
N ILE A 119 -1.28 1.77 10.13
CA ILE A 119 -1.75 1.54 8.76
C ILE A 119 -0.86 0.46 8.12
N CYS A 120 -1.46 -0.69 7.80
CA CYS A 120 -0.76 -1.85 7.27
C CYS A 120 -1.18 -2.13 5.82
N GLN A 121 -0.20 -2.26 4.93
CA GLN A 121 -0.44 -2.69 3.55
C GLN A 121 -0.79 -4.17 3.49
N LEU A 122 -1.93 -4.54 2.88
CA LEU A 122 -2.12 -5.92 2.45
C LEU A 122 -1.07 -6.23 1.38
N SER A 123 -0.23 -7.23 1.64
CA SER A 123 0.95 -7.48 0.80
C SER A 123 0.57 -7.90 -0.62
N THR A 124 1.22 -7.27 -1.59
CA THR A 124 1.16 -7.66 -3.01
C THR A 124 2.28 -8.62 -3.40
N ASN A 125 3.17 -8.96 -2.47
CA ASN A 125 4.35 -9.79 -2.73
C ASN A 125 4.19 -11.23 -2.25
N ASP A 126 3.28 -11.51 -1.32
CA ASP A 126 3.16 -12.84 -0.72
C ASP A 126 2.86 -13.90 -1.77
N GLY A 127 1.94 -13.66 -2.72
CA GLY A 127 1.68 -14.56 -3.84
C GLY A 127 2.90 -14.74 -4.74
N ARG A 128 3.62 -13.66 -5.06
CA ARG A 128 4.84 -13.71 -5.89
C ARG A 128 5.98 -14.47 -5.21
N LEU A 129 6.02 -14.45 -3.88
CA LEU A 129 7.01 -15.13 -3.05
C LEU A 129 6.55 -16.52 -2.60
N ASN A 130 5.43 -17.03 -3.18
CA ASN A 130 4.85 -18.34 -2.91
C ASN A 130 4.58 -18.58 -1.41
N LYS A 131 4.17 -17.54 -0.67
CA LYS A 131 3.75 -17.71 0.72
C LYS A 131 2.40 -18.45 0.77
N TYR A 132 2.27 -19.36 1.72
CA TYR A 132 0.99 -20.03 1.96
C TYR A 132 -0.04 -19.02 2.49
N VAL A 133 -1.31 -19.22 2.11
CA VAL A 133 -2.37 -18.32 2.57
C VAL A 133 -2.66 -18.51 4.05
N GLY A 134 -2.79 -19.76 4.52
CA GLY A 134 -3.17 -20.08 5.90
C GLY A 134 -4.66 -19.94 6.16
N GLU A 135 -5.04 -20.03 7.43
CA GLU A 135 -6.44 -20.01 7.90
C GLU A 135 -6.61 -19.05 9.09
N ILE A 136 -7.80 -18.46 9.20
CA ILE A 136 -8.17 -17.60 10.32
C ILE A 136 -8.37 -18.42 11.57
N LYS A 137 -7.60 -18.16 12.62
CA LYS A 137 -7.66 -18.86 13.91
C LYS A 137 -8.78 -18.32 14.80
N LYS A 138 -9.18 -19.14 15.79
CA LYS A 138 -10.12 -18.70 16.85
C LYS A 138 -9.41 -17.91 17.94
N GLU A 139 -8.21 -18.29 18.27
CA GLU A 139 -7.35 -17.71 19.30
C GLU A 139 -6.99 -16.26 18.97
N TYR A 140 -6.74 -15.45 20.00
CA TYR A 140 -6.33 -14.06 19.87
C TYR A 140 -5.01 -13.79 20.60
N ASP A 141 -4.11 -14.77 20.59
CA ASP A 141 -2.74 -14.64 21.07
C ASP A 141 -1.77 -14.66 19.89
N HIS A 142 -0.89 -13.66 19.80
CA HIS A 142 0.06 -13.57 18.70
C HIS A 142 1.08 -14.73 18.67
N ASN A 143 1.23 -15.50 19.74
CA ASN A 143 2.04 -16.73 19.74
C ASN A 143 1.32 -17.92 19.10
N ALA A 144 0.00 -17.85 18.93
CA ALA A 144 -0.81 -18.93 18.33
C ALA A 144 -0.87 -18.85 16.79
N PHE A 145 -0.39 -17.76 16.18
CA PHE A 145 -0.51 -17.54 14.74
C PHE A 145 0.72 -18.02 13.98
N ASP A 146 0.48 -18.77 12.89
CA ASP A 146 1.52 -19.22 11.97
C ASP A 146 1.96 -18.06 11.06
N VAL A 147 2.99 -17.34 11.47
CA VAL A 147 3.52 -16.16 10.76
C VAL A 147 4.17 -16.47 9.41
N GLU A 148 4.40 -17.75 9.07
CA GLU A 148 4.85 -18.15 7.74
C GLU A 148 3.71 -18.12 6.71
N THR A 149 2.46 -18.07 7.16
CA THR A 149 1.29 -17.90 6.31
C THR A 149 0.83 -16.45 6.27
N THR A 150 0.22 -16.02 5.16
CA THR A 150 -0.21 -14.62 5.00
C THR A 150 -1.33 -14.26 5.98
N ILE A 151 -2.31 -15.14 6.18
CA ILE A 151 -3.40 -14.89 7.15
C ILE A 151 -2.87 -14.91 8.59
N GLY A 152 -2.04 -15.89 8.95
CA GLY A 152 -1.44 -15.93 10.28
C GLY A 152 -0.58 -14.72 10.57
N ALA A 153 0.15 -14.21 9.58
CA ALA A 153 0.91 -12.96 9.72
C ALA A 153 0.01 -11.72 9.86
N MET A 154 -1.14 -11.66 9.15
CA MET A 154 -2.14 -10.60 9.38
C MET A 154 -2.67 -10.64 10.82
N GLU A 155 -3.09 -11.82 11.31
CA GLU A 155 -3.59 -11.99 12.67
C GLU A 155 -2.53 -11.63 13.72
N TYR A 156 -1.26 -12.04 13.49
CA TYR A 156 -0.15 -11.66 14.34
C TYR A 156 0.02 -10.14 14.43
N ILE A 157 0.01 -9.44 13.30
CA ILE A 157 0.15 -7.98 13.26
C ILE A 157 -1.04 -7.30 13.94
N ILE A 158 -2.26 -7.80 13.75
CA ILE A 158 -3.46 -7.30 14.44
C ILE A 158 -3.32 -7.46 15.95
N SER A 159 -2.93 -8.65 16.41
CA SER A 159 -2.74 -8.94 17.81
C SER A 159 -1.63 -8.08 18.42
N TYR A 160 -0.50 -7.94 17.73
CA TYR A 160 0.63 -7.11 18.16
C TYR A 160 0.26 -5.62 18.25
N ALA A 161 -0.49 -5.10 17.28
CA ALA A 161 -0.99 -3.73 17.31
C ALA A 161 -1.85 -3.46 18.56
N LYS A 162 -2.76 -4.38 18.88
CA LYS A 162 -3.68 -4.23 20.01
C LYS A 162 -3.03 -4.50 21.38
N LEU A 163 -2.22 -5.57 21.48
CA LEU A 163 -1.70 -6.04 22.77
C LEU A 163 -0.36 -5.38 23.16
N THR A 164 0.44 -4.98 22.17
CA THR A 164 1.79 -4.45 22.41
C THR A 164 1.90 -2.96 22.13
N LEU A 165 1.28 -2.48 21.03
CA LEU A 165 1.32 -1.06 20.68
C LEU A 165 0.14 -0.27 21.25
N ASP A 166 -0.91 -0.95 21.74
CA ASP A 166 -2.17 -0.35 22.17
C ASP A 166 -2.72 0.66 21.15
N THR A 167 -2.84 0.18 19.90
CA THR A 167 -3.07 1.04 18.72
C THR A 167 -4.11 0.41 17.81
N PRO A 168 -5.15 1.14 17.38
CA PRO A 168 -6.08 0.68 16.35
C PRO A 168 -5.36 0.42 15.03
N ILE A 169 -5.92 -0.47 14.20
CA ILE A 169 -5.29 -0.87 12.95
C ILE A 169 -6.22 -0.69 11.75
N LEU A 170 -5.66 -0.11 10.68
CA LEU A 170 -6.24 0.01 9.35
C LEU A 170 -5.41 -0.81 8.37
N PHE A 171 -6.01 -1.83 7.75
CA PHE A 171 -5.42 -2.44 6.55
C PHE A 171 -5.85 -1.68 5.30
N TYR A 172 -4.96 -1.57 4.32
CA TYR A 172 -5.34 -1.08 3.01
C TYR A 172 -4.98 -2.07 1.91
N THR A 173 -5.87 -2.16 0.91
CA THR A 173 -5.64 -2.93 -0.31
C THR A 173 -4.99 -2.05 -1.38
N CYS A 174 -4.40 -2.68 -2.39
CA CYS A 174 -3.67 -2.00 -3.46
C CYS A 174 -4.33 -2.27 -4.81
N ILE A 175 -4.32 -1.28 -5.68
CA ILE A 175 -4.72 -1.48 -7.08
C ILE A 175 -3.77 -2.49 -7.71
N ARG A 176 -4.34 -3.49 -8.37
CA ARG A 176 -3.64 -4.50 -9.16
C ARG A 176 -4.51 -4.94 -10.32
N LYS A 177 -3.87 -5.42 -11.39
CA LYS A 177 -4.56 -6.21 -12.40
C LYS A 177 -5.07 -7.53 -11.80
N ALA A 178 -5.89 -8.24 -12.53
CA ALA A 178 -6.42 -9.53 -12.10
C ALA A 178 -5.33 -10.44 -11.51
N ASP A 179 -5.47 -10.74 -10.23
CA ASP A 179 -4.55 -11.55 -9.43
C ASP A 179 -5.40 -12.40 -8.47
N PRO A 180 -5.71 -13.66 -8.81
CA PRO A 180 -6.58 -14.51 -7.99
C PRO A 180 -6.05 -14.74 -6.58
N TYR A 181 -4.73 -14.75 -6.38
CA TYR A 181 -4.15 -14.88 -5.05
C TYR A 181 -4.46 -13.62 -4.21
N TYR A 182 -4.26 -12.45 -4.80
CA TYR A 182 -4.54 -11.18 -4.11
C TYR A 182 -6.03 -10.99 -3.83
N GLU A 183 -6.90 -11.35 -4.77
CA GLU A 183 -8.36 -11.36 -4.59
C GLU A 183 -8.76 -12.22 -3.40
N PHE A 184 -8.17 -13.41 -3.28
CA PHE A 184 -8.42 -14.30 -2.14
C PHE A 184 -7.91 -13.71 -0.82
N LEU A 185 -6.79 -12.99 -0.82
CA LEU A 185 -6.32 -12.26 0.37
C LEU A 185 -7.28 -11.14 0.77
N VAL A 186 -7.80 -10.37 -0.18
CA VAL A 186 -8.80 -9.30 0.08
C VAL A 186 -10.06 -9.91 0.69
N TYR A 187 -10.58 -11.01 0.13
CA TYR A 187 -11.73 -11.73 0.69
C TYR A 187 -11.48 -12.15 2.16
N ASN A 188 -10.32 -12.71 2.46
CA ASN A 188 -9.99 -13.11 3.83
C ASN A 188 -9.75 -11.91 4.76
N LEU A 189 -9.27 -10.78 4.25
CA LEU A 189 -9.17 -9.55 5.03
C LEU A 189 -10.56 -9.06 5.51
N TYR A 190 -11.58 -9.14 4.67
CA TYR A 190 -12.96 -8.84 5.09
C TYR A 190 -13.48 -9.83 6.14
N LYS A 191 -13.17 -11.13 6.01
CA LYS A 191 -13.50 -12.11 7.05
C LYS A 191 -12.76 -11.84 8.38
N LEU A 192 -11.53 -11.36 8.32
CA LEU A 192 -10.80 -10.92 9.51
C LEU A 192 -11.47 -9.71 10.15
N LYS A 193 -11.98 -8.76 9.36
CA LYS A 193 -12.74 -7.63 9.90
C LYS A 193 -14.00 -8.06 10.67
N GLU A 194 -14.68 -9.11 10.24
CA GLU A 194 -15.84 -9.67 10.97
C GLU A 194 -15.46 -10.26 12.33
N LYS A 195 -14.25 -10.78 12.46
CA LYS A 195 -13.75 -11.44 13.67
C LYS A 195 -12.88 -10.56 14.56
N ARG A 196 -12.20 -9.61 13.97
CA ARG A 196 -11.24 -8.72 14.61
C ARG A 196 -11.69 -7.29 14.39
N ASP A 197 -11.60 -6.51 15.42
CA ASP A 197 -11.89 -5.08 15.34
C ASP A 197 -10.76 -4.37 14.57
N ILE A 198 -10.89 -4.34 13.25
CA ILE A 198 -9.97 -3.69 12.31
C ILE A 198 -10.76 -2.83 11.31
N GLU A 199 -10.10 -1.81 10.79
CA GLU A 199 -10.64 -1.03 9.68
C GLU A 199 -10.00 -1.44 8.36
N ILE A 200 -10.71 -1.23 7.24
CA ILE A 200 -10.22 -1.49 5.89
C ILE A 200 -10.40 -0.25 5.04
N LEU A 201 -9.34 0.13 4.31
CA LEU A 201 -9.40 1.02 3.16
C LEU A 201 -9.25 0.16 1.90
N ASP A 202 -10.34 -0.12 1.24
CA ASP A 202 -10.34 -0.93 0.02
C ASP A 202 -10.07 -0.07 -1.21
N VAL A 203 -8.79 0.08 -1.57
CA VAL A 203 -8.37 0.78 -2.79
C VAL A 203 -8.50 -0.13 -4.02
N TRP A 204 -8.35 -1.45 -3.84
CA TRP A 204 -8.47 -2.44 -4.92
C TRP A 204 -9.88 -2.51 -5.48
N GLY A 205 -10.89 -2.56 -4.59
CA GLY A 205 -12.30 -2.57 -4.96
C GLY A 205 -12.89 -1.17 -5.24
N ASN A 206 -12.12 -0.09 -5.08
CA ASN A 206 -12.62 1.26 -5.27
C ASN A 206 -12.91 1.56 -6.74
N GLN A 207 -14.19 1.62 -7.09
CA GLN A 207 -14.65 1.80 -8.47
C GLN A 207 -14.13 3.12 -9.07
N TRP A 208 -14.25 4.23 -8.33
CA TRP A 208 -13.78 5.53 -8.79
C TRP A 208 -12.28 5.52 -9.10
N ALA A 209 -11.44 4.97 -8.20
CA ALA A 209 -10.00 4.89 -8.41
C ALA A 209 -9.65 4.05 -9.65
N ASN A 210 -10.32 2.90 -9.82
CA ASN A 210 -10.14 2.03 -10.97
C ASN A 210 -10.56 2.70 -12.29
N GLU A 211 -11.61 3.53 -12.28
CA GLU A 211 -12.01 4.32 -13.44
C GLU A 211 -10.98 5.38 -13.80
N GLN A 212 -10.45 6.14 -12.82
CA GLN A 212 -9.42 7.16 -13.09
C GLN A 212 -8.20 6.56 -13.80
N ILE A 213 -7.76 5.37 -13.38
CA ILE A 213 -6.59 4.70 -13.95
C ILE A 213 -6.81 4.25 -15.40
N LYS A 214 -8.03 3.91 -15.78
CA LYS A 214 -8.37 3.58 -17.18
C LYS A 214 -8.22 4.78 -18.12
N TYR A 215 -8.45 5.99 -17.61
CA TYR A 215 -8.41 7.22 -18.40
C TYR A 215 -7.06 7.94 -18.39
N ASP A 216 -6.18 7.63 -17.42
CA ASP A 216 -4.91 8.33 -17.26
C ASP A 216 -3.75 7.38 -16.95
N ASN A 217 -3.04 6.98 -18.00
CA ASN A 217 -1.87 6.10 -17.92
C ASN A 217 -0.69 6.70 -17.12
N THR A 218 -0.74 8.01 -16.79
CA THR A 218 0.33 8.66 -16.02
C THR A 218 0.21 8.46 -14.51
N LEU A 219 -0.90 7.89 -14.03
CA LEU A 219 -1.16 7.66 -12.62
C LEU A 219 -0.34 6.50 -12.04
N PHE A 220 -0.01 5.50 -12.88
CA PHE A 220 0.74 4.32 -12.46
C PHE A 220 1.93 4.05 -13.38
N ALA A 221 3.00 3.57 -12.78
CA ALA A 221 4.22 3.19 -13.50
C ALA A 221 4.13 1.75 -14.05
N ASP A 222 3.31 0.92 -13.44
CA ASP A 222 3.01 -0.46 -13.82
C ASP A 222 1.65 -0.87 -13.24
N ASP A 223 1.38 -2.17 -13.19
CA ASP A 223 0.11 -2.73 -12.72
C ASP A 223 -0.18 -2.53 -11.23
N ALA A 224 0.78 -2.01 -10.46
CA ALA A 224 0.69 -1.91 -9.00
C ALA A 224 1.24 -0.61 -8.41
N HIS A 225 2.23 0.01 -9.06
CA HIS A 225 3.01 1.10 -8.44
C HIS A 225 2.56 2.48 -8.92
N PRO A 226 1.97 3.30 -8.04
CA PRO A 226 1.59 4.67 -8.36
C PRO A 226 2.82 5.55 -8.65
N THR A 227 2.66 6.50 -9.57
CA THR A 227 3.54 7.67 -9.73
C THR A 227 3.23 8.71 -8.64
N LEU A 228 3.99 9.82 -8.60
CA LEU A 228 3.64 10.98 -7.76
C LEU A 228 2.21 11.46 -8.00
N LYS A 229 1.78 11.48 -9.26
CA LYS A 229 0.42 11.86 -9.64
C LYS A 229 -0.63 10.88 -9.10
N GLY A 230 -0.35 9.56 -9.18
CA GLY A 230 -1.22 8.53 -8.60
C GLY A 230 -1.35 8.64 -7.08
N TYR A 231 -0.25 8.92 -6.38
CA TYR A 231 -0.32 9.18 -4.94
C TYR A 231 -1.11 10.45 -4.63
N ARG A 232 -0.85 11.56 -5.32
CA ARG A 232 -1.54 12.83 -5.08
C ARG A 232 -3.05 12.74 -5.28
N TYR A 233 -3.48 12.14 -6.38
CA TYR A 233 -4.89 12.22 -6.80
C TYR A 233 -5.72 11.00 -6.45
N ILE A 234 -5.12 9.83 -6.20
CA ILE A 234 -5.85 8.61 -5.84
C ILE A 234 -5.62 8.25 -4.37
N TYR A 235 -4.40 7.94 -3.98
CA TYR A 235 -4.14 7.40 -2.65
C TYR A 235 -4.34 8.43 -1.53
N THR A 236 -3.74 9.59 -1.65
CA THR A 236 -3.77 10.60 -0.57
C THR A 236 -5.18 11.03 -0.18
N PRO A 237 -6.11 11.37 -1.12
CA PRO A 237 -7.48 11.72 -0.77
C PRO A 237 -8.21 10.59 -0.03
N LEU A 238 -8.09 9.33 -0.52
CA LEU A 238 -8.73 8.17 0.09
C LEU A 238 -8.20 7.93 1.52
N PHE A 239 -6.89 8.04 1.72
CA PHE A 239 -6.30 7.91 3.05
C PHE A 239 -6.73 9.02 3.99
N LYS A 240 -6.71 10.28 3.54
CA LYS A 240 -7.15 11.42 4.36
C LYS A 240 -8.57 11.23 4.87
N GLU A 241 -9.49 10.88 3.99
CA GLU A 241 -10.89 10.65 4.35
C GLU A 241 -11.03 9.49 5.34
N LYS A 242 -10.40 8.35 5.05
CA LYS A 242 -10.52 7.16 5.90
C LYS A 242 -9.92 7.37 7.28
N ILE A 243 -8.75 8.01 7.39
CA ILE A 243 -8.10 8.28 8.67
C ILE A 243 -8.94 9.26 9.50
N LYS A 244 -9.49 10.33 8.88
CA LYS A 244 -10.42 11.23 9.56
C LYS A 244 -11.60 10.50 10.15
N ASN A 245 -12.23 9.63 9.37
CA ASN A 245 -13.39 8.86 9.82
C ASN A 245 -13.09 7.91 10.97
N ILE A 246 -11.87 7.36 11.05
CA ILE A 246 -11.44 6.51 12.17
C ILE A 246 -11.22 7.36 13.42
N LEU A 247 -10.38 8.38 13.33
CA LEU A 247 -9.96 9.18 14.47
C LEU A 247 -11.07 10.10 15.02
N SER A 248 -12.10 10.41 14.23
CA SER A 248 -13.27 11.15 14.71
C SER A 248 -14.27 10.32 15.50
N LYS A 249 -14.18 8.98 15.46
CA LYS A 249 -15.04 8.08 16.26
C LYS A 249 -14.54 7.87 17.68
N GLU A 250 -13.30 8.24 17.95
CA GLU A 250 -12.65 8.06 19.27
C GLU A 250 -12.78 9.30 20.17
N ILE A 251 -13.50 10.34 19.70
CA ILE A 251 -13.85 11.55 20.45
C ILE A 251 -15.31 11.48 20.87
#